data_027cf4e125a00d9a27890f085fb00888
#
_entry.id   027cf4e125a00d9a27890f085fb00888
#
_cell.length_a   1.000
_cell.length_b   1.000
_cell.length_c   1.000
_cell.angle_alpha   90.00
_cell.angle_beta   90.00
_cell.angle_gamma   90.00
#
_symmetry.space_group_name_H-M   'P 1'
#
loop_
_entity.id
_entity.type
_entity.pdbx_description
1 polymer ?
#
loop_
_entity_poly.entity_id
_entity_poly.type
_entity_poly.pdbx_seq_one_letter_code
_entity_poly.pdbx_strand_id
1 'polypeptide(L)'
;MKFRDFIFGDLSGVREYKRDPEGFISSFVSPEAFSLKSLKNDMNYIIVGRKGTRKSSCCLALANELQTSGYTSDFFNFSSDLSLNDVRDAVRTHTLDTKSLIEAALAARIQELYDFRGFWKRRVLFSIAERLSVRNSNFVKFMFSAKLEDHAVSGGVGKDLKLGPLTLPSEILAKFKISDPIFTLDEYVKMGFQLLRECHPDHKQYFFFDELNLSHETSKSDEFDLKLAMVRDIVRSSSDLNDLFVDNGMNIHVICCLRPEIREELKRRDNEIGKVVDSSFVSLSWPTSANWDNSLIRLLKEKIRHARPVEVGEARPDPSSIIPKKVFNFDEKKDIEFPPYFLNLTWYRPRDIVRLLKSYQATNGSMSQLFSNDGNQIEFLKDYGRSSSSDCLAEMEVKYSRGILDEALRRLQRPVYANIEDLMGELSILERRLDLQVFIDDLFQAGFIFNHQKDGVVTEIFASYRGDTTLHPNKRIIVHRGLQSDPKLGFSRREWAN
;
A
#
# COMPACT_ATOMS: atom_id res chain seq x y z
N MET A 1 -26.59 -5.50 24.19
CA MET A 1 -25.30 -5.24 23.54
C MET A 1 -25.57 -4.80 22.12
N LYS A 2 -25.07 -3.67 21.68
CA LYS A 2 -25.29 -3.13 20.34
C LYS A 2 -23.99 -3.20 19.56
N PHE A 3 -24.07 -3.43 18.26
CA PHE A 3 -22.87 -3.51 17.40
C PHE A 3 -22.04 -2.21 17.45
N ARG A 4 -22.70 -1.07 17.59
CA ARG A 4 -22.06 0.26 17.72
C ARG A 4 -21.26 0.45 19.01
N ASP A 5 -21.45 -0.43 19.99
CA ASP A 5 -20.76 -0.33 21.30
C ASP A 5 -19.36 -0.96 21.24
N PHE A 6 -18.91 -1.43 20.07
CA PHE A 6 -17.62 -2.09 19.85
C PHE A 6 -16.82 -1.45 18.72
N ILE A 7 -15.50 -1.52 18.83
CA ILE A 7 -14.55 -1.10 17.82
C ILE A 7 -13.91 -2.35 17.21
N PHE A 8 -14.22 -2.63 15.94
CA PHE A 8 -13.74 -3.81 15.19
C PHE A 8 -12.43 -3.58 14.43
N GLY A 9 -11.73 -2.49 14.70
CA GLY A 9 -10.51 -2.09 14.01
C GLY A 9 -10.66 -0.85 13.14
N ASP A 10 -9.62 -0.52 12.37
CA ASP A 10 -9.61 0.63 11.46
C ASP A 10 -9.27 0.21 10.02
N LEU A 11 -9.73 1.00 9.03
CA LEU A 11 -9.38 0.82 7.62
C LEU A 11 -7.87 1.03 7.38
N SER A 12 -7.24 1.85 8.21
CA SER A 12 -5.79 2.05 8.24
C SER A 12 -5.18 1.22 9.38
N GLY A 13 -4.37 0.22 9.04
CA GLY A 13 -3.64 -0.58 10.04
C GLY A 13 -2.71 0.26 10.91
N VAL A 14 -2.14 1.33 10.37
CA VAL A 14 -1.29 2.27 11.12
C VAL A 14 -2.10 3.01 12.18
N ARG A 15 -3.31 3.48 11.84
CA ARG A 15 -4.20 4.13 12.81
C ARG A 15 -4.70 3.16 13.87
N GLU A 16 -5.03 1.93 13.46
CA GLU A 16 -5.45 0.88 14.38
C GLU A 16 -4.34 0.58 15.40
N TYR A 17 -3.13 0.33 14.92
CA TYR A 17 -1.97 0.07 15.77
C TYR A 17 -1.67 1.22 16.75
N LYS A 18 -1.70 2.47 16.26
CA LYS A 18 -1.46 3.64 17.13
C LYS A 18 -2.49 3.80 18.26
N ARG A 19 -3.75 3.40 18.01
CA ARG A 19 -4.85 3.54 18.98
C ARG A 19 -4.97 2.36 19.93
N ASP A 20 -4.68 1.17 19.47
CA ASP A 20 -4.83 -0.09 20.19
C ASP A 20 -3.78 -1.11 19.69
N PRO A 21 -2.50 -0.99 20.12
CA PRO A 21 -1.45 -1.90 19.70
C PRO A 21 -1.73 -3.36 20.07
N GLU A 22 -2.24 -3.60 21.27
CA GLU A 22 -2.52 -4.97 21.77
C GLU A 22 -3.66 -5.62 20.99
N GLY A 23 -4.78 -4.91 20.81
CA GLY A 23 -5.90 -5.40 20.02
C GLY A 23 -5.54 -5.61 18.55
N PHE A 24 -4.69 -4.73 17.98
CA PHE A 24 -4.17 -4.90 16.63
C PHE A 24 -3.36 -6.20 16.49
N ILE A 25 -2.38 -6.43 17.38
CA ILE A 25 -1.51 -7.61 17.33
C ILE A 25 -2.33 -8.89 17.61
N SER A 26 -3.18 -8.88 18.63
CA SER A 26 -4.02 -10.03 18.99
C SER A 26 -5.00 -10.44 17.87
N SER A 27 -5.48 -9.46 17.08
CA SER A 27 -6.36 -9.69 15.92
C SER A 27 -5.64 -9.78 14.59
N PHE A 28 -4.30 -9.77 14.58
CA PHE A 28 -3.55 -9.87 13.35
C PHE A 28 -3.60 -11.29 12.79
N VAL A 29 -3.94 -11.38 11.50
CA VAL A 29 -3.92 -12.63 10.73
C VAL A 29 -3.08 -12.40 9.49
N SER A 30 -2.15 -13.30 9.24
CA SER A 30 -1.36 -13.36 8.00
C SER A 30 -2.08 -14.25 6.98
N PRO A 31 -2.02 -13.96 5.69
CA PRO A 31 -2.47 -14.89 4.66
C PRO A 31 -1.59 -16.15 4.64
N GLU A 32 -2.15 -17.28 4.21
CA GLU A 32 -1.46 -18.59 4.27
C GLU A 32 -0.17 -18.63 3.43
N ALA A 33 -0.21 -18.00 2.26
CA ALA A 33 0.93 -17.96 1.34
C ALA A 33 2.03 -16.95 1.74
N PHE A 34 1.82 -16.17 2.81
CA PHE A 34 2.74 -15.13 3.25
C PHE A 34 3.23 -15.39 4.68
N SER A 35 4.54 -15.48 4.84
CA SER A 35 5.17 -15.63 6.15
C SER A 35 5.99 -14.39 6.52
N LEU A 36 5.74 -13.83 7.70
CA LEU A 36 6.59 -12.76 8.25
C LEU A 36 8.06 -13.21 8.38
N LYS A 37 8.30 -14.52 8.54
CA LYS A 37 9.65 -15.06 8.62
C LYS A 37 10.43 -14.90 7.31
N SER A 38 9.76 -14.87 6.16
CA SER A 38 10.42 -14.65 4.86
C SER A 38 11.04 -13.26 4.74
N LEU A 39 10.55 -12.28 5.49
CA LEU A 39 11.08 -10.91 5.55
C LEU A 39 12.24 -10.73 6.53
N LYS A 40 12.58 -11.77 7.27
CA LYS A 40 13.71 -11.77 8.20
C LYS A 40 15.00 -12.31 7.57
N ASN A 41 14.89 -12.86 6.37
CA ASN A 41 16.03 -13.21 5.56
C ASN A 41 16.40 -12.03 4.66
N ASP A 42 17.67 -11.86 4.42
CA ASP A 42 18.20 -10.73 3.66
C ASP A 42 17.84 -10.75 2.17
N MET A 43 17.17 -11.81 1.70
CA MET A 43 16.80 -12.01 0.29
C MET A 43 15.45 -11.37 -0.07
N ASN A 44 14.53 -11.23 0.89
CA ASN A 44 13.17 -10.77 0.64
C ASN A 44 12.91 -9.43 1.32
N TYR A 45 13.04 -8.35 0.60
CA TYR A 45 12.87 -6.99 1.14
C TYR A 45 11.86 -6.13 0.37
N ILE A 46 11.13 -6.72 -0.58
CA ILE A 46 10.08 -6.01 -1.33
C ILE A 46 8.75 -6.73 -1.11
N ILE A 47 7.79 -6.06 -0.45
CA ILE A 47 6.44 -6.57 -0.26
C ILE A 47 5.56 -6.01 -1.38
N VAL A 48 5.07 -6.87 -2.26
CA VAL A 48 4.15 -6.48 -3.33
C VAL A 48 2.73 -6.90 -2.96
N GLY A 49 1.80 -5.96 -2.97
CA GLY A 49 0.39 -6.26 -2.70
C GLY A 49 -0.53 -5.10 -3.05
N ARG A 50 -1.76 -5.41 -3.49
CA ARG A 50 -2.78 -4.41 -3.85
C ARG A 50 -3.14 -3.50 -2.67
N LYS A 51 -3.80 -2.40 -2.96
CA LYS A 51 -4.37 -1.52 -1.94
C LYS A 51 -5.34 -2.31 -1.05
N GLY A 52 -5.18 -2.20 0.27
CA GLY A 52 -6.06 -2.89 1.23
C GLY A 52 -5.62 -4.32 1.61
N THR A 53 -4.55 -4.88 1.03
CA THR A 53 -4.00 -6.19 1.42
C THR A 53 -3.24 -6.18 2.74
N ARG A 54 -3.10 -5.00 3.39
CA ARG A 54 -2.44 -4.82 4.70
C ARG A 54 -0.91 -4.93 4.69
N LYS A 55 -0.22 -4.42 3.67
CA LYS A 55 1.25 -4.32 3.67
C LYS A 55 1.79 -3.61 4.91
N SER A 56 1.29 -2.41 5.20
CA SER A 56 1.65 -1.65 6.42
C SER A 56 1.40 -2.43 7.70
N SER A 57 0.31 -3.20 7.76
CA SER A 57 0.00 -4.04 8.93
C SER A 57 1.00 -5.19 9.10
N CYS A 58 1.48 -5.78 8.00
CA CYS A 58 2.53 -6.80 8.04
C CYS A 58 3.85 -6.21 8.55
N CYS A 59 4.22 -5.02 8.09
CA CYS A 59 5.40 -4.31 8.59
C CYS A 59 5.30 -4.00 10.09
N LEU A 60 4.14 -3.53 10.56
CA LEU A 60 3.90 -3.26 11.98
C LEU A 60 3.92 -4.53 12.84
N ALA A 61 3.34 -5.63 12.36
CA ALA A 61 3.38 -6.92 13.05
C ALA A 61 4.82 -7.47 13.11
N LEU A 62 5.58 -7.34 12.03
CA LEU A 62 6.99 -7.70 12.00
C LEU A 62 7.81 -6.83 12.97
N ALA A 63 7.60 -5.51 12.97
CA ALA A 63 8.29 -4.59 13.88
C ALA A 63 8.01 -4.94 15.34
N ASN A 64 6.78 -5.27 15.69
CA ASN A 64 6.42 -5.70 17.05
C ASN A 64 7.11 -7.03 17.43
N GLU A 65 7.17 -8.00 16.50
CA GLU A 65 7.89 -9.26 16.74
C GLU A 65 9.39 -9.03 16.91
N LEU A 66 9.99 -8.17 16.08
CA LEU A 66 11.41 -7.83 16.11
C LEU A 66 11.82 -7.07 17.35
N GLN A 67 10.93 -6.26 17.93
CA GLN A 67 11.20 -5.51 19.16
C GLN A 67 11.57 -6.45 20.32
N THR A 68 10.96 -7.62 20.41
CA THR A 68 11.32 -8.64 21.43
C THR A 68 12.73 -9.20 21.25
N SER A 69 13.30 -9.08 20.05
CA SER A 69 14.68 -9.48 19.70
C SER A 69 15.69 -8.31 19.74
N GLY A 70 15.24 -7.15 20.26
CA GLY A 70 16.07 -5.97 20.46
C GLY A 70 16.27 -5.10 19.18
N TYR A 71 15.49 -5.33 18.14
CA TYR A 71 15.50 -4.46 16.96
C TYR A 71 14.69 -3.19 17.20
N THR A 72 15.18 -2.08 16.67
CA THR A 72 14.40 -0.85 16.48
C THR A 72 13.79 -0.84 15.08
N SER A 73 12.71 -0.07 14.90
CA SER A 73 12.03 0.04 13.60
C SER A 73 11.70 1.48 13.28
N ASP A 74 11.99 1.89 12.05
CA ASP A 74 11.64 3.20 11.53
C ASP A 74 10.71 3.04 10.31
N PHE A 75 9.62 3.80 10.34
CA PHE A 75 8.63 3.82 9.27
C PHE A 75 8.71 5.13 8.50
N PHE A 76 8.92 5.03 7.22
CA PHE A 76 8.84 6.14 6.29
C PHE A 76 7.64 5.96 5.37
N ASN A 77 6.72 6.91 5.44
CA ASN A 77 5.56 6.95 4.57
C ASN A 77 5.79 7.96 3.45
N PHE A 78 5.94 7.47 2.22
CA PHE A 78 6.25 8.30 1.07
C PHE A 78 5.24 9.42 0.82
N SER A 79 3.95 9.15 1.08
CA SER A 79 2.88 10.12 0.83
C SER A 79 2.81 11.25 1.86
N SER A 80 3.17 10.99 3.14
CA SER A 80 3.06 11.97 4.22
C SER A 80 4.38 12.58 4.63
N ASP A 81 5.49 11.83 4.52
CA ASP A 81 6.77 12.23 5.07
C ASP A 81 7.68 12.89 4.02
N LEU A 82 7.26 12.84 2.74
CA LEU A 82 7.95 13.51 1.65
C LEU A 82 7.19 14.79 1.28
N SER A 83 7.76 15.94 1.58
CA SER A 83 7.19 17.22 1.16
C SER A 83 7.58 17.58 -0.27
N LEU A 84 6.82 18.45 -0.94
CA LEU A 84 7.20 19.02 -2.25
C LEU A 84 8.55 19.77 -2.19
N ASN A 85 8.91 20.30 -1.03
CA ASN A 85 10.21 20.94 -0.84
C ASN A 85 11.34 19.90 -0.79
N ASP A 86 11.14 18.74 -0.13
CA ASP A 86 12.12 17.65 -0.14
C ASP A 86 12.37 17.13 -1.55
N VAL A 87 11.31 17.04 -2.37
CA VAL A 87 11.41 16.65 -3.79
C VAL A 87 12.18 17.70 -4.59
N ARG A 88 11.87 18.99 -4.39
CA ARG A 88 12.59 20.08 -5.08
C ARG A 88 14.04 20.17 -4.65
N ASP A 89 14.31 19.96 -3.38
CA ASP A 89 15.67 19.99 -2.82
C ASP A 89 16.46 18.78 -3.33
N ALA A 90 15.85 17.59 -3.42
CA ALA A 90 16.47 16.44 -4.03
C ALA A 90 16.79 16.65 -5.54
N VAL A 91 15.93 17.37 -6.27
CA VAL A 91 16.18 17.75 -7.67
C VAL A 91 17.33 18.74 -7.79
N ARG A 92 17.41 19.74 -6.91
CA ARG A 92 18.46 20.77 -6.94
C ARG A 92 19.84 20.22 -6.66
N THR A 93 19.98 19.19 -5.85
CA THR A 93 21.28 18.54 -5.57
C THR A 93 21.85 17.79 -6.78
N HIS A 94 21.07 17.57 -7.83
CA HIS A 94 21.50 16.83 -9.03
C HIS A 94 21.59 17.69 -10.31
N THR A 95 21.25 18.98 -10.26
CA THR A 95 21.29 19.84 -11.45
C THR A 95 22.57 20.67 -11.52
N LEU A 96 23.52 20.18 -12.26
CA LEU A 96 24.56 21.01 -12.88
C LEU A 96 23.92 21.76 -14.05
N ASP A 97 23.86 23.10 -13.93
CA ASP A 97 23.44 24.06 -14.97
C ASP A 97 22.03 23.88 -15.58
N THR A 98 21.07 24.55 -14.94
CA THR A 98 19.63 24.30 -15.03
C THR A 98 18.93 24.71 -16.33
N LYS A 99 19.50 25.59 -17.17
CA LYS A 99 18.75 26.10 -18.35
C LYS A 99 18.84 25.21 -19.58
N SER A 100 20.02 24.70 -19.89
CA SER A 100 20.22 23.82 -21.06
C SER A 100 19.76 22.38 -20.83
N LEU A 101 19.75 21.92 -19.58
CA LEU A 101 19.28 20.56 -19.20
C LEU A 101 17.75 20.47 -19.12
N ILE A 102 17.05 21.52 -18.71
CA ILE A 102 15.58 21.53 -18.67
C ILE A 102 15.00 21.44 -20.09
N GLU A 103 15.57 22.11 -21.07
CA GLU A 103 15.11 22.06 -22.46
C GLU A 103 15.44 20.70 -23.12
N ALA A 104 16.59 20.11 -22.83
CA ALA A 104 16.94 18.77 -23.29
C ALA A 104 16.19 17.66 -22.55
N ALA A 105 15.85 17.86 -21.29
CA ALA A 105 15.12 16.91 -20.45
C ALA A 105 13.63 16.84 -20.77
N LEU A 106 13.03 17.92 -21.20
CA LEU A 106 11.65 17.95 -21.70
C LEU A 106 11.51 17.19 -23.05
N ALA A 107 12.60 17.05 -23.80
CA ALA A 107 12.60 16.36 -25.09
C ALA A 107 13.01 14.88 -25.02
N ALA A 108 13.74 14.44 -23.99
CA ALA A 108 14.29 13.07 -23.92
C ALA A 108 14.34 12.55 -22.48
N ARG A 109 13.36 11.71 -22.12
CA ARG A 109 13.42 10.76 -20.98
C ARG A 109 13.93 11.33 -19.65
N ILE A 110 13.09 12.08 -18.97
CA ILE A 110 13.29 12.61 -17.59
C ILE A 110 13.86 11.56 -16.61
N GLN A 111 13.58 10.28 -16.82
CA GLN A 111 14.02 9.20 -15.93
C GLN A 111 15.52 8.93 -15.90
N GLU A 112 16.26 9.23 -16.97
CA GLU A 112 17.71 9.04 -17.01
C GLU A 112 18.48 10.19 -16.35
N LEU A 113 17.79 11.31 -16.06
CA LEU A 113 18.41 12.54 -15.55
C LEU A 113 18.44 12.63 -14.03
N TYR A 114 17.58 11.89 -13.33
CA TYR A 114 17.48 11.97 -11.88
C TYR A 114 17.95 10.68 -11.22
N ASP A 115 18.97 10.79 -10.37
CA ASP A 115 19.46 9.74 -9.48
C ASP A 115 19.25 10.13 -8.01
N PHE A 116 18.19 9.59 -7.40
CA PHE A 116 17.87 9.82 -6.00
C PHE A 116 18.48 8.80 -5.03
N ARG A 117 19.36 7.90 -5.50
CA ARG A 117 19.95 6.85 -4.65
C ARG A 117 20.74 7.43 -3.49
N GLY A 118 21.55 8.46 -3.76
CA GLY A 118 22.30 9.17 -2.72
C GLY A 118 21.38 9.80 -1.65
N PHE A 119 20.26 10.40 -2.06
CA PHE A 119 19.25 10.96 -1.16
C PHE A 119 18.68 9.90 -0.20
N TRP A 120 18.28 8.72 -0.72
CA TRP A 120 17.72 7.65 0.10
C TRP A 120 18.75 7.02 1.03
N LYS A 121 19.96 6.77 0.54
CA LYS A 121 21.08 6.27 1.34
C LYS A 121 21.43 7.22 2.49
N ARG A 122 21.49 8.53 2.22
CA ARG A 122 21.68 9.55 3.25
C ARG A 122 20.59 9.51 4.30
N ARG A 123 19.31 9.39 3.91
CA ARG A 123 18.20 9.33 4.85
C ARG A 123 18.29 8.14 5.80
N VAL A 124 18.64 6.96 5.28
CA VAL A 124 18.87 5.77 6.11
C VAL A 124 20.03 5.99 7.07
N LEU A 125 21.17 6.47 6.58
CA LEU A 125 22.34 6.78 7.42
C LEU A 125 22.00 7.78 8.52
N PHE A 126 21.25 8.83 8.20
CA PHE A 126 20.84 9.85 9.15
C PHE A 126 19.95 9.27 10.25
N SER A 127 18.98 8.45 9.91
CA SER A 127 18.13 7.78 10.89
C SER A 127 18.93 6.82 11.79
N ILE A 128 19.93 6.10 11.24
CA ILE A 128 20.87 5.31 12.06
C ILE A 128 21.63 6.22 13.04
N ALA A 129 22.11 7.36 12.57
CA ALA A 129 22.85 8.31 13.41
C ALA A 129 21.97 8.89 14.53
N GLU A 130 20.70 9.20 14.25
CA GLU A 130 19.75 9.65 15.27
C GLU A 130 19.56 8.60 16.37
N ARG A 131 19.43 7.32 16.01
CA ARG A 131 19.32 6.22 16.98
C ARG A 131 20.60 5.98 17.78
N LEU A 132 21.75 6.24 17.17
CA LEU A 132 23.06 6.12 17.81
C LEU A 132 23.53 7.41 18.49
N SER A 133 22.75 8.48 18.49
CA SER A 133 23.16 9.82 18.95
C SER A 133 23.73 9.84 20.39
N VAL A 134 23.28 8.93 21.25
CA VAL A 134 23.79 8.79 22.64
C VAL A 134 25.23 8.28 22.69
N ARG A 135 25.76 7.66 21.62
CA ARG A 135 27.06 6.97 21.63
C ARG A 135 28.27 7.86 21.27
N ASN A 136 28.07 9.14 20.96
CA ASN A 136 29.11 10.11 20.64
C ASN A 136 30.25 9.59 19.71
N SER A 137 29.88 8.75 18.72
CA SER A 137 30.81 8.15 17.77
C SER A 137 31.22 9.12 16.67
N ASN A 138 32.33 8.82 15.97
CA ASN A 138 32.75 9.59 14.81
C ASN A 138 31.72 9.60 13.68
N PHE A 139 31.01 8.49 13.52
CA PHE A 139 29.88 8.40 12.59
C PHE A 139 28.79 9.42 12.91
N VAL A 140 28.32 9.44 14.17
CA VAL A 140 27.28 10.37 14.62
C VAL A 140 27.75 11.83 14.46
N LYS A 141 28.97 12.13 14.92
CA LYS A 141 29.54 13.48 14.77
C LYS A 141 29.61 13.92 13.31
N PHE A 142 30.01 13.01 12.41
CA PHE A 142 30.07 13.30 10.96
C PHE A 142 28.68 13.58 10.40
N MET A 143 27.71 12.69 10.65
CA MET A 143 26.35 12.79 10.10
C MET A 143 25.65 14.10 10.49
N PHE A 144 25.93 14.64 11.67
CA PHE A 144 25.30 15.89 12.14
C PHE A 144 26.13 17.16 11.89
N SER A 145 27.42 17.05 11.56
CA SER A 145 28.34 18.23 11.43
C SER A 145 28.75 18.49 9.99
N ALA A 146 28.82 17.46 9.14
CA ALA A 146 29.27 17.60 7.77
C ALA A 146 28.29 18.44 6.94
N LYS A 147 28.84 19.40 6.16
CA LYS A 147 28.06 20.25 5.27
C LYS A 147 28.07 19.66 3.87
N LEU A 148 26.92 19.70 3.22
CA LEU A 148 26.81 19.38 1.80
C LEU A 148 27.04 20.65 0.96
N GLU A 149 27.61 20.45 -0.23
CA GLU A 149 28.01 21.52 -1.17
C GLU A 149 26.82 22.37 -1.62
N ASP A 150 25.60 21.79 -1.64
CA ASP A 150 24.38 22.50 -1.99
C ASP A 150 23.54 22.86 -0.78
N HIS A 151 23.27 24.14 -0.64
CA HIS A 151 22.46 24.75 0.41
C HIS A 151 20.99 24.25 0.47
N ALA A 152 20.63 23.34 -0.40
CA ALA A 152 19.26 22.92 -0.63
C ALA A 152 18.70 21.90 0.40
N VAL A 153 19.51 21.31 1.25
CA VAL A 153 19.07 20.23 2.15
C VAL A 153 18.90 20.69 3.61
N SER A 154 18.62 21.97 3.83
CA SER A 154 18.29 22.48 5.17
C SER A 154 16.84 22.26 5.59
N GLY A 155 16.03 21.61 4.75
CA GLY A 155 14.60 21.39 4.96
C GLY A 155 14.28 20.06 5.65
N GLY A 156 14.01 20.07 6.92
CA GLY A 156 13.08 19.13 7.53
C GLY A 156 13.62 17.93 8.29
N VAL A 157 14.87 17.55 8.18
CA VAL A 157 15.43 16.44 8.99
C VAL A 157 16.39 17.03 10.02
N GLY A 158 15.92 17.18 11.26
CA GLY A 158 16.76 17.62 12.37
C GLY A 158 16.37 18.94 13.03
N LYS A 159 15.17 19.48 12.80
CA LYS A 159 14.71 20.70 13.49
C LYS A 159 14.56 20.55 15.01
N ASP A 160 14.45 19.34 15.52
CA ASP A 160 14.22 19.09 16.95
C ASP A 160 15.49 18.69 17.73
N LEU A 161 16.59 18.38 17.07
CA LEU A 161 17.87 18.18 17.75
C LEU A 161 18.61 19.52 17.83
N LYS A 162 18.45 20.22 18.94
CA LYS A 162 19.31 21.35 19.34
C LYS A 162 20.72 20.85 19.72
N LEU A 163 21.39 20.23 18.77
CA LEU A 163 22.83 20.07 18.85
C LEU A 163 23.42 21.42 18.43
N GLY A 164 24.15 22.06 19.32
CA GLY A 164 24.89 23.29 19.01
C GLY A 164 25.81 23.09 17.79
N PRO A 165 26.46 24.14 17.27
CA PRO A 165 27.32 24.03 16.10
C PRO A 165 28.44 23.03 16.36
N LEU A 166 28.23 21.79 15.90
CA LEU A 166 29.22 20.72 15.95
C LEU A 166 30.22 21.00 14.82
N THR A 167 31.45 21.20 15.14
CA THR A 167 32.57 21.19 14.18
C THR A 167 33.00 19.73 13.98
N LEU A 168 33.34 19.37 12.75
CA LEU A 168 33.93 18.06 12.46
C LEU A 168 35.17 17.88 13.31
N PRO A 169 35.31 16.76 14.04
CA PRO A 169 36.50 16.52 14.84
C PRO A 169 37.75 16.52 13.97
N SER A 170 38.81 17.16 14.46
CA SER A 170 40.12 17.22 13.79
C SER A 170 40.69 15.85 13.42
N GLU A 171 40.35 14.82 14.21
CA GLU A 171 40.71 13.43 13.96
C GLU A 171 40.07 12.87 12.70
N ILE A 172 38.80 13.21 12.40
CA ILE A 172 38.11 12.82 11.16
C ILE A 172 38.74 13.53 9.98
N LEU A 173 38.99 14.84 10.09
CA LEU A 173 39.63 15.64 9.05
C LEU A 173 41.01 15.10 8.70
N ALA A 174 41.83 14.78 9.71
CA ALA A 174 43.17 14.24 9.54
C ALA A 174 43.17 12.82 8.95
N LYS A 175 42.33 11.94 9.47
CA LYS A 175 42.23 10.54 9.02
C LYS A 175 41.85 10.41 7.54
N PHE A 176 40.93 11.25 7.07
CA PHE A 176 40.47 11.25 5.69
C PHE A 176 41.09 12.29 4.80
N LYS A 177 42.14 13.02 5.31
CA LYS A 177 42.84 14.11 4.59
C LYS A 177 41.91 15.17 4.02
N ILE A 178 40.84 15.51 4.78
CA ILE A 178 39.82 16.47 4.37
C ILE A 178 40.36 17.87 4.67
N SER A 179 40.60 18.66 3.64
CA SER A 179 40.99 20.06 3.74
C SER A 179 39.80 21.02 3.84
N ASP A 180 38.66 20.63 3.25
CA ASP A 180 37.41 21.38 3.29
C ASP A 180 36.28 20.45 3.83
N PRO A 181 35.50 20.85 4.84
CA PRO A 181 34.42 20.06 5.40
C PRO A 181 33.12 20.10 4.57
N ILE A 182 33.17 20.54 3.34
CA ILE A 182 32.07 20.54 2.39
C ILE A 182 32.18 19.29 1.51
N PHE A 183 31.09 18.53 1.42
CA PHE A 183 31.02 17.24 0.73
C PHE A 183 29.98 17.26 -0.38
N THR A 184 30.24 16.60 -1.48
CA THR A 184 29.21 16.17 -2.39
C THR A 184 28.32 15.12 -1.70
N LEU A 185 27.11 14.89 -2.21
CA LEU A 185 26.20 13.89 -1.64
C LEU A 185 26.82 12.48 -1.67
N ASP A 186 27.52 12.13 -2.75
CA ASP A 186 28.18 10.82 -2.89
C ASP A 186 29.34 10.65 -1.91
N GLU A 187 30.17 11.67 -1.75
CA GLU A 187 31.25 11.66 -0.76
C GLU A 187 30.71 11.54 0.67
N TYR A 188 29.63 12.30 0.97
CA TYR A 188 28.96 12.24 2.26
C TYR A 188 28.43 10.84 2.55
N VAL A 189 27.73 10.21 1.59
CA VAL A 189 27.19 8.87 1.73
C VAL A 189 28.32 7.84 1.89
N LYS A 190 29.35 7.90 1.04
CA LYS A 190 30.51 7.01 1.10
C LYS A 190 31.24 7.11 2.44
N MET A 191 31.50 8.33 2.91
CA MET A 191 32.14 8.58 4.20
C MET A 191 31.26 8.11 5.36
N GLY A 192 29.96 8.39 5.31
CA GLY A 192 28.99 7.94 6.30
C GLY A 192 29.01 6.41 6.47
N PHE A 193 29.00 5.65 5.37
CA PHE A 193 29.12 4.18 5.44
C PHE A 193 30.46 3.72 5.98
N GLN A 194 31.54 4.36 5.60
CA GLN A 194 32.86 4.00 6.11
C GLN A 194 32.96 4.18 7.63
N LEU A 195 32.46 5.32 8.14
CA LEU A 195 32.42 5.59 9.57
C LEU A 195 31.43 4.69 10.33
N LEU A 196 30.31 4.33 9.70
CA LEU A 196 29.35 3.37 10.27
C LEU A 196 29.99 2.00 10.47
N ARG A 197 30.76 1.51 9.50
CA ARG A 197 31.49 0.22 9.62
C ARG A 197 32.48 0.23 10.80
N GLU A 198 33.15 1.35 11.03
CA GLU A 198 34.11 1.47 12.13
C GLU A 198 33.43 1.57 13.49
N CYS A 199 32.16 2.02 13.50
CA CYS A 199 31.46 2.37 14.72
C CYS A 199 30.77 1.18 15.38
N HIS A 200 30.08 0.28 14.61
CA HIS A 200 29.35 -0.79 15.26
C HIS A 200 28.68 -1.87 14.48
N PRO A 201 28.99 -3.12 14.78
CA PRO A 201 28.29 -4.30 14.34
C PRO A 201 26.97 -4.62 15.10
N ASP A 202 26.77 -4.09 16.32
CA ASP A 202 25.68 -4.56 17.20
C ASP A 202 24.36 -3.79 17.07
N HIS A 203 24.28 -2.79 16.20
CA HIS A 203 23.04 -2.04 15.99
C HIS A 203 22.04 -2.85 15.17
N LYS A 204 20.82 -3.00 15.72
CA LYS A 204 19.75 -3.77 15.11
C LYS A 204 18.60 -2.87 14.71
N GLN A 205 18.33 -2.75 13.40
CA GLN A 205 17.31 -1.82 12.91
C GLN A 205 16.63 -2.30 11.64
N TYR A 206 15.31 -2.08 11.57
CA TYR A 206 14.52 -2.27 10.35
C TYR A 206 13.99 -0.92 9.86
N PHE A 207 14.12 -0.67 8.57
CA PHE A 207 13.51 0.44 7.87
C PHE A 207 12.36 -0.06 7.01
N PHE A 208 11.21 0.57 7.12
CA PHE A 208 10.03 0.27 6.33
C PHE A 208 9.65 1.48 5.48
N PHE A 209 9.80 1.37 4.17
CA PHE A 209 9.33 2.36 3.21
C PHE A 209 7.96 1.94 2.70
N ASP A 210 6.92 2.65 3.12
CA ASP A 210 5.53 2.34 2.82
C ASP A 210 4.83 3.47 2.04
N GLU A 211 3.65 3.16 1.53
CA GLU A 211 2.83 4.07 0.72
C GLU A 211 3.59 4.68 -0.47
N LEU A 212 4.45 3.88 -1.12
CA LEU A 212 5.08 4.22 -2.39
C LEU A 212 3.99 4.28 -3.49
N ASN A 213 3.09 5.26 -3.35
CA ASN A 213 1.90 5.45 -4.16
C ASN A 213 2.10 6.65 -5.08
N LEU A 214 1.73 6.46 -6.35
CA LEU A 214 1.67 7.53 -7.31
C LEU A 214 0.20 7.79 -7.58
N SER A 215 -0.28 9.01 -7.37
CA SER A 215 -1.60 9.44 -7.79
C SER A 215 -1.45 10.40 -8.97
N HIS A 216 -2.26 10.21 -9.97
CA HIS A 216 -2.37 11.13 -11.11
C HIS A 216 -3.16 12.38 -10.68
N GLU A 217 -2.89 12.95 -9.51
CA GLU A 217 -3.42 14.27 -9.20
C GLU A 217 -2.75 15.29 -10.10
N THR A 218 -3.52 15.69 -11.10
CA THR A 218 -3.25 16.78 -12.03
C THR A 218 -2.16 16.57 -13.09
N SER A 219 -2.57 16.51 -14.33
CA SER A 219 -2.07 17.16 -15.58
C SER A 219 -0.60 17.62 -15.72
N LYS A 220 0.31 17.33 -14.81
CA LYS A 220 1.75 17.55 -14.97
C LYS A 220 2.45 16.19 -15.02
N SER A 221 2.66 15.70 -16.22
CA SER A 221 3.47 14.50 -16.51
C SER A 221 4.78 14.48 -15.73
N ASP A 222 5.40 15.64 -15.54
CA ASP A 222 6.71 15.81 -14.93
C ASP A 222 6.73 15.46 -13.42
N GLU A 223 5.68 15.79 -12.67
CA GLU A 223 5.61 15.46 -11.24
C GLU A 223 5.40 13.96 -11.02
N PHE A 224 4.62 13.30 -11.87
CA PHE A 224 4.45 11.86 -11.84
C PHE A 224 5.76 11.14 -12.14
N ASP A 225 6.46 11.55 -13.20
CA ASP A 225 7.72 10.96 -13.62
C ASP A 225 8.81 11.16 -12.56
N LEU A 226 8.85 12.32 -11.93
CA LEU A 226 9.76 12.61 -10.83
C LEU A 226 9.50 11.71 -9.62
N LYS A 227 8.25 11.59 -9.18
CA LYS A 227 7.85 10.69 -8.08
C LYS A 227 8.16 9.23 -8.42
N LEU A 228 7.93 8.82 -9.67
CA LEU A 228 8.26 7.46 -10.12
C LEU A 228 9.77 7.21 -10.10
N ALA A 229 10.59 8.17 -10.51
CA ALA A 229 12.04 8.10 -10.40
C ALA A 229 12.50 7.98 -8.94
N MET A 230 11.89 8.72 -8.02
CA MET A 230 12.16 8.59 -6.58
C MET A 230 11.79 7.20 -6.06
N VAL A 231 10.65 6.64 -6.47
CA VAL A 231 10.24 5.27 -6.10
C VAL A 231 11.16 4.22 -6.71
N ARG A 232 11.60 4.39 -7.96
CA ARG A 232 12.62 3.55 -8.59
C ARG A 232 13.88 3.51 -7.74
N ASP A 233 14.36 4.67 -7.36
CA ASP A 233 15.66 4.80 -6.69
C ASP A 233 15.62 4.41 -5.22
N ILE A 234 14.46 4.47 -4.54
CA ILE A 234 14.31 3.89 -3.21
C ILE A 234 14.42 2.36 -3.27
N VAL A 235 13.84 1.73 -4.30
CA VAL A 235 13.91 0.27 -4.49
C VAL A 235 15.36 -0.15 -4.78
N ARG A 236 16.06 0.56 -5.67
CA ARG A 236 17.48 0.32 -5.95
C ARG A 236 18.35 0.52 -4.70
N SER A 237 18.13 1.62 -3.98
CA SER A 237 18.87 1.90 -2.75
C SER A 237 18.62 0.86 -1.69
N SER A 238 17.41 0.29 -1.62
CA SER A 238 17.11 -0.78 -0.66
C SER A 238 17.88 -2.05 -0.98
N SER A 239 18.06 -2.40 -2.27
CA SER A 239 18.94 -3.48 -2.69
C SER A 239 20.38 -3.23 -2.28
N ASP A 240 20.93 -2.10 -2.74
CA ASP A 240 22.32 -1.72 -2.47
C ASP A 240 22.63 -1.68 -0.95
N LEU A 241 21.67 -1.20 -0.15
CA LEU A 241 21.81 -1.08 1.30
C LEU A 241 21.76 -2.44 1.98
N ASN A 242 20.81 -3.32 1.62
CA ASN A 242 20.73 -4.65 2.19
C ASN A 242 22.00 -5.46 1.87
N ASP A 243 22.45 -5.43 0.62
CA ASP A 243 23.70 -6.09 0.22
C ASP A 243 24.89 -5.55 1.04
N LEU A 244 25.00 -4.21 1.15
CA LEU A 244 26.08 -3.59 1.92
C LEU A 244 26.03 -3.96 3.41
N PHE A 245 24.85 -4.01 4.02
CA PHE A 245 24.70 -4.36 5.43
C PHE A 245 25.05 -5.83 5.68
N VAL A 246 24.62 -6.74 4.79
CA VAL A 246 24.96 -8.17 4.84
C VAL A 246 26.47 -8.37 4.69
N ASP A 247 27.11 -7.77 3.68
CA ASP A 247 28.55 -7.87 3.42
C ASP A 247 29.41 -7.40 4.59
N ASN A 248 28.87 -6.52 5.43
CA ASN A 248 29.55 -5.99 6.60
C ASN A 248 29.07 -6.58 7.93
N GLY A 249 28.23 -7.62 7.91
CA GLY A 249 27.71 -8.29 9.10
C GLY A 249 26.84 -7.40 10.00
N MET A 250 26.18 -6.38 9.42
CA MET A 250 25.32 -5.46 10.15
C MET A 250 23.89 -6.01 10.22
N ASN A 251 23.26 -5.92 11.39
CA ASN A 251 21.85 -6.30 11.59
C ASN A 251 20.89 -5.16 11.21
N ILE A 252 21.03 -4.62 10.02
CA ILE A 252 20.22 -3.51 9.51
C ILE A 252 19.54 -3.95 8.22
N HIS A 253 18.22 -3.74 8.12
CA HIS A 253 17.43 -4.21 6.99
C HIS A 253 16.51 -3.12 6.48
N VAL A 254 16.33 -3.05 5.17
CA VAL A 254 15.47 -2.08 4.50
C VAL A 254 14.39 -2.82 3.73
N ILE A 255 13.12 -2.56 4.06
CA ILE A 255 11.96 -3.20 3.43
C ILE A 255 11.13 -2.14 2.71
N CYS A 256 10.76 -2.42 1.44
CA CYS A 256 9.90 -1.59 0.63
C CYS A 256 8.53 -2.23 0.41
N CYS A 257 7.47 -1.43 0.48
CA CYS A 257 6.11 -1.83 0.15
C CYS A 257 5.68 -1.24 -1.18
N LEU A 258 5.47 -2.08 -2.18
CA LEU A 258 5.04 -1.68 -3.51
C LEU A 258 3.61 -2.14 -3.81
N ARG A 259 2.93 -1.42 -4.70
CA ARG A 259 1.72 -1.89 -5.36
C ARG A 259 2.06 -2.59 -6.67
N PRO A 260 1.27 -3.58 -7.12
CA PRO A 260 1.49 -4.26 -8.38
C PRO A 260 1.58 -3.31 -9.58
N GLU A 261 0.69 -2.31 -9.64
CA GLU A 261 0.65 -1.32 -10.71
C GLU A 261 1.93 -0.47 -10.78
N ILE A 262 2.50 -0.10 -9.62
CA ILE A 262 3.77 0.63 -9.56
C ILE A 262 4.93 -0.29 -9.97
N ARG A 263 4.93 -1.53 -9.51
CA ARG A 263 5.92 -2.54 -9.91
C ARG A 263 5.97 -2.71 -11.42
N GLU A 264 4.81 -2.89 -12.07
CA GLU A 264 4.75 -3.06 -13.52
C GLU A 264 5.19 -1.80 -14.28
N GLU A 265 4.83 -0.62 -13.79
CA GLU A 265 5.27 0.65 -14.38
C GLU A 265 6.79 0.84 -14.26
N LEU A 266 7.38 0.49 -13.12
CA LEU A 266 8.83 0.51 -12.95
C LEU A 266 9.52 -0.45 -13.93
N LYS A 267 9.03 -1.69 -14.04
CA LYS A 267 9.58 -2.69 -14.95
C LYS A 267 9.47 -2.27 -16.42
N ARG A 268 8.35 -1.66 -16.78
CA ARG A 268 8.13 -1.18 -18.16
C ARG A 268 9.13 -0.10 -18.59
N ARG A 269 9.54 0.74 -17.63
CA ARG A 269 10.45 1.87 -17.90
C ARG A 269 11.92 1.53 -17.66
N ASP A 270 12.20 0.50 -16.88
CA ASP A 270 13.57 0.16 -16.48
C ASP A 270 13.72 -1.35 -16.28
N ASN A 271 14.36 -1.99 -17.25
CA ASN A 271 14.58 -3.44 -17.25
C ASN A 271 15.50 -3.91 -16.12
N GLU A 272 16.45 -3.08 -15.68
CA GLU A 272 17.39 -3.46 -14.62
C GLU A 272 16.68 -3.52 -13.25
N ILE A 273 15.77 -2.58 -12.98
CA ILE A 273 14.99 -2.63 -11.75
C ILE A 273 14.06 -3.85 -11.74
N GLY A 274 13.65 -4.32 -12.92
CA GLY A 274 12.87 -5.55 -13.06
C GLY A 274 13.56 -6.73 -12.41
N LYS A 275 14.87 -6.90 -12.62
CA LYS A 275 15.68 -7.97 -12.01
C LYS A 275 15.72 -7.86 -10.49
N VAL A 276 15.95 -6.66 -9.96
CA VAL A 276 15.98 -6.39 -8.51
C VAL A 276 14.63 -6.74 -7.87
N VAL A 277 13.54 -6.28 -8.48
CA VAL A 277 12.20 -6.52 -7.93
C VAL A 277 11.84 -8.00 -8.00
N ASP A 278 12.14 -8.68 -9.12
CA ASP A 278 11.75 -10.08 -9.31
C ASP A 278 12.57 -11.05 -8.46
N SER A 279 13.79 -10.70 -8.06
CA SER A 279 14.64 -11.53 -7.18
C SER A 279 14.28 -11.43 -5.70
N SER A 280 13.70 -10.31 -5.27
CA SER A 280 13.62 -9.96 -3.83
C SER A 280 12.21 -9.65 -3.35
N PHE A 281 11.16 -9.97 -4.13
CA PHE A 281 9.81 -9.66 -3.73
C PHE A 281 9.09 -10.85 -3.08
N VAL A 282 8.19 -10.50 -2.17
CA VAL A 282 7.18 -11.41 -1.61
C VAL A 282 5.80 -10.87 -1.96
N SER A 283 4.98 -11.73 -2.55
CA SER A 283 3.60 -11.36 -2.86
C SER A 283 2.71 -11.47 -1.63
N LEU A 284 2.06 -10.38 -1.26
CA LEU A 284 1.04 -10.35 -0.22
C LEU A 284 -0.34 -10.51 -0.88
N SER A 285 -0.74 -11.76 -1.11
CA SER A 285 -2.03 -12.15 -1.65
C SER A 285 -2.86 -12.92 -0.62
N TRP A 286 -4.17 -12.76 -0.66
CA TRP A 286 -5.11 -13.46 0.20
C TRP A 286 -5.79 -14.58 -0.57
N PRO A 287 -6.11 -15.72 0.09
CA PRO A 287 -6.78 -16.84 -0.59
C PRO A 287 -8.15 -16.42 -1.08
N THR A 288 -8.52 -16.89 -2.27
CA THR A 288 -9.79 -16.58 -2.93
C THR A 288 -10.82 -17.71 -2.83
N SER A 289 -10.51 -18.76 -2.08
CA SER A 289 -11.47 -19.83 -1.74
C SER A 289 -12.58 -19.29 -0.83
N ALA A 290 -13.81 -19.48 -1.20
CA ALA A 290 -14.95 -18.96 -0.43
C ALA A 290 -15.48 -20.04 0.55
N ASN A 291 -14.69 -20.40 1.54
CA ASN A 291 -15.00 -21.43 2.55
C ASN A 291 -14.68 -20.98 3.97
N TRP A 292 -14.99 -21.80 4.95
CA TRP A 292 -14.79 -21.52 6.38
C TRP A 292 -13.32 -21.47 6.79
N ASP A 293 -12.40 -22.09 6.05
CA ASP A 293 -10.96 -22.17 6.34
C ASP A 293 -10.20 -20.95 5.79
N ASN A 294 -10.86 -20.10 5.00
CA ASN A 294 -10.25 -18.91 4.43
C ASN A 294 -9.70 -17.97 5.53
N SER A 295 -8.45 -17.52 5.35
CA SER A 295 -7.77 -16.61 6.29
C SER A 295 -8.55 -15.31 6.53
N LEU A 296 -9.36 -14.83 5.58
CA LEU A 296 -10.22 -13.65 5.76
C LEU A 296 -11.41 -13.94 6.70
N ILE A 297 -11.95 -15.16 6.68
CA ILE A 297 -12.97 -15.59 7.67
C ILE A 297 -12.33 -15.70 9.04
N ARG A 298 -11.10 -16.21 9.13
CA ARG A 298 -10.31 -16.19 10.38
C ARG A 298 -10.09 -14.76 10.85
N LEU A 299 -9.70 -13.84 9.96
CA LEU A 299 -9.56 -12.41 10.28
C LEU A 299 -10.86 -11.81 10.81
N LEU A 300 -12.00 -12.08 10.17
CA LEU A 300 -13.32 -11.64 10.63
C LEU A 300 -13.58 -12.10 12.07
N LYS A 301 -13.36 -13.41 12.34
CA LYS A 301 -13.52 -13.99 13.67
C LYS A 301 -12.62 -13.30 14.71
N GLU A 302 -11.35 -13.08 14.37
CA GLU A 302 -10.40 -12.42 15.29
C GLU A 302 -10.76 -10.95 15.52
N LYS A 303 -11.22 -10.21 14.49
CA LYS A 303 -11.70 -8.84 14.66
C LYS A 303 -12.93 -8.74 15.56
N ILE A 304 -13.82 -9.70 15.51
CA ILE A 304 -14.97 -9.78 16.41
C ILE A 304 -14.52 -10.16 17.82
N ARG A 305 -13.71 -11.21 17.98
CA ARG A 305 -13.21 -11.70 19.28
C ARG A 305 -12.42 -10.64 20.04
N HIS A 306 -11.62 -9.86 19.36
CA HIS A 306 -10.78 -8.80 19.93
C HIS A 306 -11.38 -7.40 19.78
N ALA A 307 -12.68 -7.30 19.43
CA ALA A 307 -13.35 -6.01 19.39
C ALA A 307 -13.30 -5.33 20.76
N ARG A 308 -12.88 -4.06 20.74
CA ARG A 308 -12.78 -3.26 21.98
C ARG A 308 -14.14 -2.65 22.30
N PRO A 309 -14.71 -2.88 23.50
CA PRO A 309 -15.91 -2.18 23.92
C PRO A 309 -15.62 -0.67 24.06
N VAL A 310 -16.61 0.15 23.73
CA VAL A 310 -16.56 1.62 23.90
C VAL A 310 -16.65 1.96 25.40
N GLU A 311 -17.50 1.25 26.14
CA GLU A 311 -17.61 1.38 27.59
C GLU A 311 -16.79 0.29 28.31
N VAL A 312 -16.13 0.69 29.40
CA VAL A 312 -15.29 -0.22 30.18
C VAL A 312 -16.18 -1.21 30.95
N GLY A 313 -15.87 -2.51 30.85
CA GLY A 313 -16.56 -3.57 31.58
C GLY A 313 -17.55 -4.40 30.76
N GLU A 314 -17.83 -4.05 29.52
CA GLU A 314 -18.62 -4.90 28.64
C GLU A 314 -17.86 -6.16 28.20
N ALA A 315 -18.53 -7.30 28.17
CA ALA A 315 -17.96 -8.55 27.70
C ALA A 315 -17.71 -8.49 26.19
N ARG A 316 -16.58 -9.03 25.75
CA ARG A 316 -16.25 -9.13 24.31
C ARG A 316 -17.24 -10.05 23.60
N PRO A 317 -17.59 -9.73 22.34
CA PRO A 317 -18.55 -10.53 21.59
C PRO A 317 -17.94 -11.87 21.16
N ASP A 318 -18.77 -12.93 21.21
CA ASP A 318 -18.38 -14.23 20.65
C ASP A 318 -18.67 -14.26 19.14
N PRO A 319 -17.67 -14.56 18.29
CA PRO A 319 -17.86 -14.68 16.86
C PRO A 319 -18.95 -15.65 16.45
N SER A 320 -19.16 -16.74 17.18
CA SER A 320 -20.16 -17.77 16.87
C SER A 320 -21.61 -17.28 17.04
N SER A 321 -21.83 -16.29 17.89
CA SER A 321 -23.15 -15.67 18.08
C SER A 321 -23.48 -14.65 17.00
N ILE A 322 -22.45 -14.09 16.33
CA ILE A 322 -22.57 -12.99 15.36
C ILE A 322 -22.53 -13.50 13.92
N ILE A 323 -21.67 -14.49 13.63
CA ILE A 323 -21.49 -15.03 12.29
C ILE A 323 -22.49 -16.18 12.07
N PRO A 324 -23.50 -16.01 11.21
CA PRO A 324 -24.45 -17.08 10.94
C PRO A 324 -23.79 -18.19 10.10
N LYS A 325 -24.31 -19.40 10.18
CA LYS A 325 -23.88 -20.50 9.30
C LYS A 325 -24.35 -20.29 7.86
N LYS A 326 -25.57 -19.79 7.70
CA LYS A 326 -26.21 -19.50 6.42
C LYS A 326 -26.81 -18.11 6.39
N VAL A 327 -26.93 -17.56 5.20
CA VAL A 327 -27.55 -16.26 4.91
C VAL A 327 -28.54 -16.43 3.77
N PHE A 328 -29.70 -15.79 3.86
CA PHE A 328 -30.64 -15.77 2.76
C PHE A 328 -30.12 -14.89 1.62
N ASN A 329 -29.85 -15.49 0.49
CA ASN A 329 -29.49 -14.79 -0.74
C ASN A 329 -30.74 -14.36 -1.48
N PHE A 330 -31.03 -13.07 -1.53
CA PHE A 330 -32.20 -12.52 -2.18
C PHE A 330 -32.20 -12.73 -3.71
N ASP A 331 -31.04 -12.75 -4.34
CA ASP A 331 -30.88 -12.94 -5.77
C ASP A 331 -31.24 -14.37 -6.18
N GLU A 332 -30.82 -15.35 -5.40
CA GLU A 332 -31.06 -16.78 -5.65
C GLU A 332 -32.28 -17.33 -4.92
N LYS A 333 -32.92 -16.50 -4.09
CA LYS A 333 -34.11 -16.85 -3.26
C LYS A 333 -33.92 -18.14 -2.44
N LYS A 334 -32.69 -18.34 -1.93
CA LYS A 334 -32.33 -19.52 -1.11
C LYS A 334 -31.31 -19.19 -0.05
N ASP A 335 -31.23 -20.05 0.95
CA ASP A 335 -30.14 -20.00 1.93
C ASP A 335 -28.84 -20.52 1.34
N ILE A 336 -27.78 -19.74 1.46
CA ILE A 336 -26.44 -20.14 1.11
C ILE A 336 -25.51 -20.07 2.32
N GLU A 337 -24.36 -20.73 2.27
CA GLU A 337 -23.37 -20.63 3.33
C GLU A 337 -22.85 -19.21 3.47
N PHE A 338 -22.53 -18.81 4.71
CA PHE A 338 -22.04 -17.46 5.00
C PHE A 338 -20.74 -17.10 4.27
N PRO A 339 -19.67 -17.94 4.23
CA PRO A 339 -18.41 -17.53 3.60
C PRO A 339 -18.55 -17.17 2.12
N PRO A 340 -19.22 -17.96 1.25
CA PRO A 340 -19.43 -17.57 -0.14
C PRO A 340 -20.19 -16.26 -0.29
N TYR A 341 -21.24 -16.05 0.50
CA TYR A 341 -22.01 -14.81 0.46
C TYR A 341 -21.16 -13.61 0.86
N PHE A 342 -20.50 -13.69 2.02
CA PHE A 342 -19.73 -12.62 2.61
C PHE A 342 -18.48 -12.26 1.80
N LEU A 343 -17.70 -13.27 1.40
CA LEU A 343 -16.44 -13.03 0.69
C LEU A 343 -16.67 -12.52 -0.74
N ASN A 344 -17.74 -12.92 -1.42
CA ASN A 344 -18.06 -12.42 -2.75
C ASN A 344 -18.55 -10.96 -2.76
N LEU A 345 -18.86 -10.37 -1.61
CA LEU A 345 -19.06 -8.92 -1.48
C LEU A 345 -17.72 -8.17 -1.42
N THR A 346 -16.59 -8.85 -1.22
CA THR A 346 -15.27 -8.27 -1.04
C THR A 346 -14.36 -8.57 -2.24
N TRP A 347 -13.25 -7.83 -2.34
CA TRP A 347 -12.15 -8.16 -3.26
C TRP A 347 -11.14 -9.10 -2.61
N TYR A 348 -11.59 -9.94 -1.67
CA TYR A 348 -10.72 -10.81 -0.87
C TYR A 348 -9.56 -10.04 -0.23
N ARG A 349 -9.86 -8.87 0.37
CA ARG A 349 -8.88 -8.03 1.06
C ARG A 349 -9.31 -7.77 2.51
N PRO A 350 -8.39 -7.76 3.46
CA PRO A 350 -8.67 -7.45 4.87
C PRO A 350 -9.38 -6.11 5.10
N ARG A 351 -9.06 -5.09 4.29
CA ARG A 351 -9.71 -3.78 4.38
C ARG A 351 -11.21 -3.88 4.14
N ASP A 352 -11.62 -4.74 3.21
CA ASP A 352 -13.03 -4.90 2.86
C ASP A 352 -13.80 -5.56 4.00
N ILE A 353 -13.18 -6.50 4.73
CA ILE A 353 -13.75 -7.10 5.93
C ILE A 353 -14.03 -6.02 6.99
N VAL A 354 -13.05 -5.18 7.30
CA VAL A 354 -13.21 -4.08 8.26
C VAL A 354 -14.23 -3.06 7.77
N ARG A 355 -14.26 -2.77 6.47
CA ARG A 355 -15.24 -1.85 5.88
C ARG A 355 -16.66 -2.38 6.02
N LEU A 356 -16.89 -3.65 5.71
CA LEU A 356 -18.19 -4.29 5.90
C LEU A 356 -18.66 -4.21 7.36
N LEU A 357 -17.77 -4.53 8.32
CA LEU A 357 -18.08 -4.43 9.74
C LEU A 357 -18.45 -2.99 10.14
N LYS A 358 -17.71 -1.99 9.65
CA LYS A 358 -17.99 -0.57 9.93
C LYS A 358 -19.29 -0.09 9.31
N SER A 359 -19.57 -0.44 8.06
CA SER A 359 -20.84 -0.08 7.42
C SER A 359 -22.01 -0.76 8.11
N TYR A 360 -21.85 -2.01 8.54
CA TYR A 360 -22.86 -2.70 9.33
C TYR A 360 -23.08 -2.05 10.69
N GLN A 361 -22.00 -1.65 11.37
CA GLN A 361 -22.04 -0.93 12.64
C GLN A 361 -22.80 0.42 12.54
N ALA A 362 -22.61 1.16 11.44
CA ALA A 362 -23.24 2.46 11.24
C ALA A 362 -24.77 2.37 11.11
N THR A 363 -25.27 1.26 10.55
CA THR A 363 -26.69 1.10 10.21
C THR A 363 -27.47 0.23 11.20
N ASN A 364 -26.79 -0.68 11.93
CA ASN A 364 -27.43 -1.62 12.83
C ASN A 364 -27.10 -1.37 14.28
N GLY A 365 -28.13 -1.00 15.05
CA GLY A 365 -28.00 -0.78 16.50
C GLY A 365 -27.99 -2.05 17.34
N SER A 366 -28.39 -3.22 16.80
CA SER A 366 -28.54 -4.49 17.54
C SER A 366 -27.39 -5.45 17.22
N MET A 367 -26.92 -6.22 18.21
CA MET A 367 -25.96 -7.33 18.04
C MET A 367 -26.69 -8.58 17.57
N SER A 368 -27.50 -8.46 16.55
CA SER A 368 -28.05 -9.61 15.84
C SER A 368 -26.97 -10.24 14.93
N GLN A 369 -27.25 -11.42 14.43
CA GLN A 369 -26.36 -12.07 13.47
C GLN A 369 -26.12 -11.18 12.24
N LEU A 370 -24.88 -11.16 11.75
CA LEU A 370 -24.55 -10.49 10.50
C LEU A 370 -25.48 -10.97 9.38
N PHE A 371 -26.09 -10.02 8.65
CA PHE A 371 -27.03 -10.31 7.58
C PHE A 371 -28.35 -10.99 8.03
N SER A 372 -28.76 -10.83 9.28
CA SER A 372 -30.14 -11.17 9.68
C SER A 372 -31.15 -10.30 8.92
N ASN A 373 -32.31 -10.88 8.58
CA ASN A 373 -33.31 -10.33 7.66
C ASN A 373 -34.10 -9.10 8.18
N ASP A 374 -33.45 -8.17 8.89
CA ASP A 374 -34.11 -7.05 9.60
C ASP A 374 -34.34 -5.81 8.71
N GLY A 375 -34.36 -5.93 7.39
CA GLY A 375 -34.65 -4.80 6.47
C GLY A 375 -33.54 -3.77 6.32
N ASN A 376 -32.56 -3.74 7.21
CA ASN A 376 -31.43 -2.79 7.21
C ASN A 376 -30.26 -3.22 6.31
N GLN A 377 -30.33 -4.41 5.72
CA GLN A 377 -29.27 -4.95 4.86
C GLN A 377 -28.95 -4.03 3.67
N ILE A 378 -29.97 -3.42 3.11
CA ILE A 378 -29.82 -2.57 1.92
C ILE A 378 -29.03 -1.31 2.25
N GLU A 379 -29.26 -0.72 3.43
CA GLU A 379 -28.63 0.55 3.79
C GLU A 379 -27.13 0.40 4.06
N PHE A 380 -26.71 -0.64 4.79
CA PHE A 380 -25.29 -0.85 5.00
C PHE A 380 -24.55 -1.26 3.72
N LEU A 381 -25.20 -2.01 2.81
CA LEU A 381 -24.62 -2.34 1.51
C LEU A 381 -24.45 -1.11 0.63
N LYS A 382 -25.34 -0.12 0.69
CA LYS A 382 -25.16 1.16 -0.01
C LYS A 382 -23.95 1.94 0.50
N ASP A 383 -23.76 2.03 1.82
CA ASP A 383 -22.61 2.70 2.43
C ASP A 383 -21.31 1.97 2.07
N TYR A 384 -21.34 0.63 2.17
CA TYR A 384 -20.23 -0.23 1.75
C TYR A 384 -19.90 -0.05 0.25
N GLY A 385 -20.91 -0.07 -0.63
CA GLY A 385 -20.75 0.10 -2.08
C GLY A 385 -20.13 1.44 -2.43
N ARG A 386 -20.64 2.54 -1.86
CA ARG A 386 -20.09 3.88 -2.07
C ARG A 386 -18.62 3.99 -1.67
N SER A 387 -18.28 3.47 -0.49
CA SER A 387 -16.91 3.49 0.02
C SER A 387 -15.98 2.61 -0.81
N SER A 388 -16.48 1.49 -1.31
CA SER A 388 -15.71 0.54 -2.13
C SER A 388 -15.49 1.06 -3.55
N SER A 389 -16.49 1.69 -4.16
CA SER A 389 -16.36 2.39 -5.45
C SER A 389 -15.26 3.45 -5.38
N SER A 390 -15.26 4.27 -4.34
CA SER A 390 -14.24 5.30 -4.15
C SER A 390 -12.82 4.72 -4.08
N ASP A 391 -12.65 3.56 -3.43
CA ASP A 391 -11.34 2.90 -3.34
C ASP A 391 -10.88 2.30 -4.68
N CYS A 392 -11.79 1.66 -5.43
CA CYS A 392 -11.47 1.12 -6.76
C CYS A 392 -11.14 2.24 -7.75
N LEU A 393 -11.90 3.33 -7.73
CA LEU A 393 -11.62 4.49 -8.59
C LEU A 393 -10.26 5.11 -8.28
N ALA A 394 -9.88 5.20 -7.02
CA ALA A 394 -8.57 5.72 -6.64
C ALA A 394 -7.39 4.86 -7.18
N GLU A 395 -7.62 3.58 -7.51
CA GLU A 395 -6.62 2.76 -8.21
C GLU A 395 -6.50 3.15 -9.69
N MET A 396 -7.59 3.60 -10.31
CA MET A 396 -7.63 4.04 -11.71
C MET A 396 -7.22 5.51 -11.91
N GLU A 397 -7.29 6.34 -10.86
CA GLU A 397 -6.88 7.76 -10.90
C GLU A 397 -5.40 7.95 -11.26
N VAL A 398 -4.60 6.89 -11.25
CA VAL A 398 -3.22 6.87 -11.78
C VAL A 398 -3.19 7.09 -13.30
N LYS A 399 -4.23 6.65 -14.02
CA LYS A 399 -4.30 6.69 -15.50
C LYS A 399 -5.37 7.64 -16.04
N TYR A 400 -6.46 7.85 -15.29
CA TYR A 400 -7.66 8.54 -15.76
C TYR A 400 -8.04 9.70 -14.85
N SER A 401 -8.52 10.79 -15.43
CA SER A 401 -9.07 11.89 -14.64
C SER A 401 -10.36 11.48 -13.93
N ARG A 402 -10.61 12.05 -12.77
CA ARG A 402 -11.82 11.78 -11.98
C ARG A 402 -13.11 11.99 -12.77
N GLY A 403 -13.14 13.02 -13.65
CA GLY A 403 -14.31 13.31 -14.49
C GLY A 403 -14.65 12.18 -15.47
N ILE A 404 -13.66 11.51 -16.05
CA ILE A 404 -13.84 10.33 -16.91
C ILE A 404 -14.39 9.16 -16.08
N LEU A 405 -13.82 8.92 -14.90
CA LEU A 405 -14.24 7.83 -14.03
C LEU A 405 -15.67 8.01 -13.51
N ASP A 406 -16.04 9.20 -13.08
CA ASP A 406 -17.40 9.50 -12.63
C ASP A 406 -18.41 9.42 -13.79
N GLU A 407 -18.02 9.75 -15.03
CA GLU A 407 -18.87 9.56 -16.22
C GLU A 407 -19.06 8.08 -16.53
N ALA A 408 -18.00 7.29 -16.49
CA ALA A 408 -18.08 5.85 -16.69
C ALA A 408 -19.04 5.19 -15.67
N LEU A 409 -18.95 5.56 -14.38
CA LEU A 409 -19.85 5.04 -13.35
C LEU A 409 -21.32 5.36 -13.65
N ARG A 410 -21.62 6.58 -14.05
CA ARG A 410 -22.98 6.99 -14.40
C ARG A 410 -23.54 6.23 -15.60
N ARG A 411 -22.68 5.74 -16.48
CA ARG A 411 -23.06 4.97 -17.66
C ARG A 411 -23.25 3.49 -17.38
N LEU A 412 -22.59 2.94 -16.36
CA LEU A 412 -22.82 1.56 -15.95
C LEU A 412 -24.21 1.44 -15.29
N GLN A 413 -25.24 1.18 -16.08
CA GLN A 413 -26.62 1.12 -15.62
C GLN A 413 -27.12 -0.31 -15.37
N ARG A 414 -26.38 -1.32 -15.81
CA ARG A 414 -26.71 -2.73 -15.65
C ARG A 414 -25.64 -3.47 -14.85
N PRO A 415 -26.04 -4.38 -13.93
CA PRO A 415 -25.07 -5.18 -13.18
C PRO A 415 -24.41 -6.28 -14.01
N VAL A 416 -25.02 -6.66 -15.17
CA VAL A 416 -24.59 -7.77 -16.03
C VAL A 416 -24.64 -7.36 -17.49
N TYR A 417 -23.56 -7.65 -18.22
CA TYR A 417 -23.43 -7.47 -19.68
C TYR A 417 -23.19 -8.83 -20.33
N ALA A 418 -23.76 -9.04 -21.51
CA ALA A 418 -23.67 -10.32 -22.21
C ALA A 418 -22.23 -10.64 -22.65
N ASN A 419 -21.48 -9.64 -23.06
CA ASN A 419 -20.10 -9.72 -23.55
C ASN A 419 -19.44 -8.32 -23.50
N ILE A 420 -18.24 -8.20 -24.03
CA ILE A 420 -17.48 -6.93 -24.04
C ILE A 420 -18.15 -5.89 -24.98
N GLU A 421 -18.73 -6.32 -26.11
CA GLU A 421 -19.35 -5.41 -27.08
C GLU A 421 -20.58 -4.73 -26.47
N ASP A 422 -21.35 -5.45 -25.67
CA ASP A 422 -22.50 -4.93 -24.94
C ASP A 422 -22.08 -3.86 -23.91
N LEU A 423 -20.97 -4.07 -23.22
CA LEU A 423 -20.38 -3.09 -22.29
C LEU A 423 -19.81 -1.89 -23.04
N MET A 424 -19.09 -2.11 -24.15
CA MET A 424 -18.55 -1.04 -25.00
C MET A 424 -19.65 -0.14 -25.55
N GLY A 425 -20.77 -0.72 -25.97
CA GLY A 425 -21.94 0.03 -26.44
C GLY A 425 -22.45 1.02 -25.39
N GLU A 426 -22.49 0.61 -24.11
CA GLU A 426 -22.94 1.48 -23.02
C GLU A 426 -21.94 2.58 -22.67
N LEU A 427 -20.64 2.30 -22.81
CA LEU A 427 -19.55 3.25 -22.56
C LEU A 427 -19.13 4.06 -23.80
N SER A 428 -19.80 3.90 -24.96
CA SER A 428 -19.39 4.45 -26.27
C SER A 428 -19.16 5.97 -26.29
N ILE A 429 -19.83 6.73 -25.42
CA ILE A 429 -19.62 8.18 -25.32
C ILE A 429 -18.18 8.54 -24.89
N LEU A 430 -17.48 7.63 -24.25
CA LEU A 430 -16.10 7.83 -23.78
C LEU A 430 -15.06 7.61 -24.90
N GLU A 431 -15.43 6.97 -26.03
CA GLU A 431 -14.50 6.71 -27.16
C GLU A 431 -13.81 7.97 -27.71
N ARG A 432 -14.49 9.11 -27.59
CA ARG A 432 -13.92 10.40 -28.02
C ARG A 432 -12.78 10.89 -27.14
N ARG A 433 -12.58 10.29 -25.94
CA ARG A 433 -11.63 10.75 -24.93
C ARG A 433 -10.57 9.74 -24.56
N LEU A 434 -10.82 8.45 -24.86
CA LEU A 434 -9.95 7.35 -24.47
C LEU A 434 -10.18 6.11 -25.35
N ASP A 435 -9.21 5.20 -25.34
CA ASP A 435 -9.35 3.86 -25.90
C ASP A 435 -10.22 3.02 -24.96
N LEU A 436 -11.42 2.67 -25.43
CA LEU A 436 -12.41 1.93 -24.64
C LEU A 436 -11.93 0.52 -24.28
N GLN A 437 -11.23 -0.16 -25.19
CA GLN A 437 -10.73 -1.50 -24.91
C GLN A 437 -9.74 -1.46 -23.75
N VAL A 438 -8.78 -0.57 -23.79
CA VAL A 438 -7.79 -0.36 -22.74
C VAL A 438 -8.47 0.04 -21.43
N PHE A 439 -9.49 0.90 -21.50
CA PHE A 439 -10.23 1.33 -20.31
C PHE A 439 -11.01 0.18 -19.66
N ILE A 440 -11.65 -0.69 -20.44
CA ILE A 440 -12.37 -1.85 -19.94
C ILE A 440 -11.41 -2.88 -19.32
N ASP A 441 -10.24 -3.08 -19.93
CA ASP A 441 -9.20 -3.92 -19.35
C ASP A 441 -8.70 -3.34 -18.00
N ASP A 442 -8.55 -2.03 -17.90
CA ASP A 442 -8.21 -1.37 -16.64
C ASP A 442 -9.33 -1.46 -15.59
N LEU A 443 -10.61 -1.39 -15.97
CA LEU A 443 -11.74 -1.68 -15.08
C LEU A 443 -11.68 -3.12 -14.55
N PHE A 444 -11.31 -4.07 -15.38
CA PHE A 444 -11.09 -5.46 -14.95
C PHE A 444 -9.89 -5.56 -14.01
N GLN A 445 -8.75 -4.94 -14.33
CA GLN A 445 -7.57 -4.96 -13.47
C GLN A 445 -7.83 -4.30 -12.11
N ALA A 446 -8.61 -3.22 -12.05
CA ALA A 446 -9.04 -2.59 -10.81
C ALA A 446 -10.07 -3.43 -10.01
N GLY A 447 -10.59 -4.49 -10.62
CA GLY A 447 -11.61 -5.37 -10.00
C GLY A 447 -13.00 -4.76 -10.00
N PHE A 448 -13.27 -3.78 -10.85
CA PHE A 448 -14.60 -3.18 -11.02
C PHE A 448 -15.57 -4.14 -11.68
N ILE A 449 -15.06 -4.87 -12.67
CA ILE A 449 -15.79 -5.88 -13.43
C ILE A 449 -15.02 -7.21 -13.41
N PHE A 450 -15.73 -8.28 -13.65
CA PHE A 450 -15.17 -9.63 -13.79
C PHE A 450 -16.00 -10.47 -14.77
N ASN A 451 -15.41 -11.54 -15.31
CA ASN A 451 -16.19 -12.49 -16.11
C ASN A 451 -16.82 -13.56 -15.23
N HIS A 452 -17.99 -13.98 -15.66
CA HIS A 452 -18.75 -15.06 -15.05
C HIS A 452 -19.23 -15.99 -16.15
N GLN A 453 -18.98 -17.28 -15.96
CA GLN A 453 -19.50 -18.33 -16.83
C GLN A 453 -20.21 -19.37 -15.96
N LYS A 454 -21.40 -19.79 -16.40
CA LYS A 454 -22.15 -20.85 -15.75
C LYS A 454 -22.40 -21.94 -16.77
N ASP A 455 -21.72 -23.06 -16.61
CA ASP A 455 -21.90 -24.26 -17.44
C ASP A 455 -22.56 -25.35 -16.58
N GLY A 456 -23.88 -25.43 -16.68
CA GLY A 456 -24.69 -26.37 -15.87
C GLY A 456 -24.57 -26.04 -14.37
N VAL A 457 -23.95 -26.95 -13.61
CA VAL A 457 -23.75 -26.83 -12.16
C VAL A 457 -22.48 -26.05 -11.82
N VAL A 458 -21.51 -25.97 -12.75
CA VAL A 458 -20.21 -25.33 -12.52
C VAL A 458 -20.34 -23.84 -12.79
N THR A 459 -19.88 -23.05 -11.82
CA THR A 459 -19.79 -21.60 -11.95
C THR A 459 -18.31 -21.21 -11.91
N GLU A 460 -17.81 -20.59 -12.97
CA GLU A 460 -16.47 -20.08 -13.07
C GLU A 460 -16.48 -18.55 -12.99
N ILE A 461 -15.58 -17.99 -12.18
CA ILE A 461 -15.38 -16.55 -12.02
C ILE A 461 -13.94 -16.24 -12.39
N PHE A 462 -13.74 -15.39 -13.40
CA PHE A 462 -12.43 -14.90 -13.83
C PHE A 462 -12.33 -13.43 -13.42
N ALA A 463 -11.49 -13.16 -12.44
CA ALA A 463 -11.36 -11.83 -11.85
C ALA A 463 -9.90 -11.52 -11.52
N SER A 464 -9.49 -10.30 -11.80
CA SER A 464 -8.11 -9.87 -11.54
C SER A 464 -7.69 -10.04 -10.07
N TYR A 465 -8.60 -9.82 -9.11
CA TYR A 465 -8.34 -10.03 -7.69
C TYR A 465 -8.23 -11.52 -7.29
N ARG A 466 -8.55 -12.44 -8.21
CA ARG A 466 -8.34 -13.89 -8.09
C ARG A 466 -7.09 -14.39 -8.80
N GLY A 467 -6.37 -13.49 -9.48
CA GLY A 467 -5.14 -13.81 -10.19
C GLY A 467 -5.28 -13.91 -11.71
N ASP A 468 -6.49 -13.73 -12.25
CA ASP A 468 -6.69 -13.70 -13.70
C ASP A 468 -6.08 -12.43 -14.29
N THR A 469 -5.38 -12.56 -15.41
CA THR A 469 -4.66 -11.46 -16.04
C THR A 469 -5.42 -10.78 -17.18
N THR A 470 -6.42 -11.47 -17.75
CA THR A 470 -7.14 -11.02 -18.94
C THR A 470 -8.64 -11.13 -18.79
N LEU A 471 -9.36 -10.16 -19.35
CA LEU A 471 -10.80 -10.20 -19.53
C LEU A 471 -11.15 -11.06 -20.75
N HIS A 472 -12.10 -11.97 -20.60
CA HIS A 472 -12.58 -12.81 -21.71
C HIS A 472 -13.72 -12.10 -22.46
N PRO A 473 -13.52 -11.69 -23.73
CA PRO A 473 -14.46 -10.81 -24.43
C PRO A 473 -15.85 -11.45 -24.66
N ASN A 474 -15.90 -12.76 -24.88
CA ASN A 474 -17.13 -13.50 -25.21
C ASN A 474 -17.89 -14.03 -23.97
N LYS A 475 -17.35 -13.84 -22.76
CA LYS A 475 -18.03 -14.27 -21.54
C LYS A 475 -18.84 -13.12 -20.94
N ARG A 476 -19.85 -13.46 -20.16
CA ARG A 476 -20.62 -12.46 -19.40
C ARG A 476 -19.69 -11.62 -18.53
N ILE A 477 -19.94 -10.33 -18.49
CA ILE A 477 -19.23 -9.37 -17.66
C ILE A 477 -20.19 -8.94 -16.55
N ILE A 478 -19.71 -8.99 -15.32
CA ILE A 478 -20.49 -8.60 -14.14
C ILE A 478 -19.78 -7.46 -13.44
N VAL A 479 -20.51 -6.42 -13.09
CA VAL A 479 -20.05 -5.39 -12.14
C VAL A 479 -19.93 -6.05 -10.76
N HIS A 480 -18.82 -5.77 -10.05
CA HIS A 480 -18.53 -6.45 -8.79
C HIS A 480 -19.64 -6.24 -7.77
N ARG A 481 -20.06 -7.33 -7.10
CA ARG A 481 -21.21 -7.32 -6.16
C ARG A 481 -21.07 -6.26 -5.06
N GLY A 482 -19.86 -6.04 -4.56
CA GLY A 482 -19.59 -5.00 -3.58
C GLY A 482 -19.84 -3.56 -4.07
N LEU A 483 -19.95 -3.34 -5.37
CA LEU A 483 -20.24 -2.04 -5.98
C LEU A 483 -21.72 -1.87 -6.35
N GLN A 484 -22.42 -2.95 -6.62
CA GLN A 484 -23.79 -2.91 -7.16
C GLN A 484 -24.79 -2.11 -6.29
N SER A 485 -24.49 -1.95 -5.01
CA SER A 485 -25.29 -1.12 -4.09
C SER A 485 -24.89 0.35 -4.04
N ASP A 486 -23.88 0.78 -4.81
CA ASP A 486 -23.50 2.21 -4.88
C ASP A 486 -24.60 2.99 -5.59
N PRO A 487 -25.18 4.03 -4.95
CA PRO A 487 -26.22 4.86 -5.57
C PRO A 487 -25.80 5.59 -6.85
N LYS A 488 -24.50 5.71 -7.11
CA LYS A 488 -23.98 6.31 -8.36
C LYS A 488 -24.12 5.39 -9.57
N LEU A 489 -24.16 4.09 -9.33
CA LEU A 489 -24.48 3.10 -10.34
C LEU A 489 -26.01 3.01 -10.40
N GLY A 490 -26.64 3.51 -11.42
CA GLY A 490 -28.09 3.66 -11.52
C GLY A 490 -28.91 2.35 -11.56
N PHE A 491 -28.44 1.30 -10.91
CA PHE A 491 -29.12 -0.02 -10.90
C PHE A 491 -30.48 0.05 -10.23
N SER A 492 -31.53 -0.29 -10.98
CA SER A 492 -32.87 -0.42 -10.41
C SER A 492 -32.97 -1.71 -9.58
N ARG A 493 -33.68 -1.67 -8.44
CA ARG A 493 -33.93 -2.86 -7.61
C ARG A 493 -34.58 -4.05 -8.35
N ARG A 494 -35.19 -3.82 -9.51
CA ARG A 494 -35.84 -4.86 -10.32
C ARG A 494 -34.83 -5.69 -11.11
N GLU A 495 -33.63 -5.21 -11.35
CA GLU A 495 -32.58 -5.88 -12.12
C GLU A 495 -31.77 -6.89 -11.31
N TRP A 496 -31.92 -6.88 -9.98
CA TRP A 496 -31.27 -7.84 -9.08
C TRP A 496 -31.90 -9.21 -9.04
N ALA A 497 -33.10 -9.36 -9.65
CA ALA A 497 -33.94 -10.56 -9.58
C ALA A 497 -33.93 -11.42 -10.87
N ASN A 498 -33.25 -11.01 -11.91
CA ASN A 498 -33.08 -11.70 -13.19
C ASN A 498 -31.59 -11.98 -13.47
#